data_62f3dd69a4c9edc5d07bbff2770ee480
#
_entry.id   62f3dd69a4c9edc5d07bbff2770ee480
#
_cell.length_a   1.000
_cell.length_b   1.000
_cell.length_c   1.000
_cell.angle_alpha   90.00
_cell.angle_beta   90.00
_cell.angle_gamma   90.00
#
_symmetry.space_group_name_H-M   'P 1'
#
loop_
_entity.id
_entity.type
_entity.pdbx_description
1 polymer ?
#
loop_
_entity_poly.entity_id
_entity_poly.type
_entity_poly.pdbx_seq_one_letter_code
_entity_poly.pdbx_strand_id
1 'polypeptide(L)'
;MNFKEEVIPIYKSISLEVFNAVPKDSNEVDVHDLVIKSLYVDLVDKVETINYLYKVGVTDNIGMIFRSFLEVYMYLSFILEKNTINRGRACFYWQKYVAVKNLRKTFEHLDASQKEKYKNEINDTLQKNNNPSYKDLDSYDLYINLNNS
;
A
#
# COMPACT_ATOMS: atom_id res chain seq x y z
N MET A 1 17.62 20.68 9.62
CA MET A 1 16.82 20.39 8.40
C MET A 1 15.75 21.46 8.24
N ASN A 2 15.72 22.17 7.13
CA ASN A 2 14.69 23.17 6.84
C ASN A 2 13.57 22.51 6.04
N PHE A 3 12.47 22.11 6.71
CA PHE A 3 11.34 21.42 6.12
C PHE A 3 10.78 22.13 4.85
N LYS A 4 10.68 23.44 4.87
CA LYS A 4 10.15 24.20 3.74
C LYS A 4 11.07 24.17 2.51
N GLU A 5 12.37 24.16 2.73
CA GLU A 5 13.34 24.19 1.64
C GLU A 5 13.64 22.80 1.08
N GLU A 6 13.57 21.76 1.92
CA GLU A 6 13.97 20.39 1.54
C GLU A 6 12.77 19.52 1.16
N VAL A 7 11.68 19.51 1.93
CA VAL A 7 10.57 18.57 1.77
C VAL A 7 9.48 19.09 0.82
N ILE A 8 9.11 20.37 0.90
CA ILE A 8 8.04 20.90 0.07
C ILE A 8 8.34 20.85 -1.44
N PRO A 9 9.55 21.15 -1.93
CA PRO A 9 9.87 21.00 -3.35
C PRO A 9 9.74 19.56 -3.85
N ILE A 10 10.21 18.58 -3.07
CA ILE A 10 10.09 17.15 -3.39
C ILE A 10 8.62 16.75 -3.51
N TYR A 11 7.82 17.12 -2.52
CA TYR A 11 6.39 16.85 -2.50
C TYR A 11 5.67 17.45 -3.71
N LYS A 12 5.95 18.70 -4.05
CA LYS A 12 5.33 19.37 -5.22
C LYS A 12 5.69 18.71 -6.54
N SER A 13 6.94 18.29 -6.70
CA SER A 13 7.39 17.60 -7.92
C SER A 13 6.63 16.31 -8.12
N ILE A 14 6.62 15.42 -7.11
CA ILE A 14 5.95 14.13 -7.22
C ILE A 14 4.43 14.26 -7.34
N SER A 15 3.82 15.28 -6.73
CA SER A 15 2.39 15.54 -6.84
C SER A 15 1.95 15.79 -8.28
N LEU A 16 2.76 16.54 -9.03
CA LEU A 16 2.48 16.83 -10.43
C LEU A 16 2.59 15.55 -11.30
N GLU A 17 3.59 14.72 -11.04
CA GLU A 17 3.78 13.46 -11.75
C GLU A 17 2.63 12.49 -11.51
N VAL A 18 2.20 12.33 -10.25
CA VAL A 18 1.04 11.50 -9.89
C VAL A 18 -0.24 12.01 -10.54
N PHE A 19 -0.47 13.33 -10.50
CA PHE A 19 -1.66 13.93 -11.10
C PHE A 19 -1.75 13.69 -12.60
N ASN A 20 -0.61 13.67 -13.29
CA ASN A 20 -0.56 13.41 -14.73
C ASN A 20 -0.65 11.91 -15.08
N ALA A 21 -0.20 11.03 -14.19
CA ALA A 21 -0.15 9.58 -14.43
C ALA A 21 -1.46 8.86 -14.15
N VAL A 22 -2.33 9.41 -13.27
CA VAL A 22 -3.55 8.72 -12.82
C VAL A 22 -4.78 9.25 -13.56
N PRO A 23 -5.63 8.36 -14.13
CA PRO A 23 -6.88 8.74 -14.78
C PRO A 23 -7.80 9.52 -13.83
N LYS A 24 -8.48 10.54 -14.38
CA LYS A 24 -9.44 11.36 -13.63
C LYS A 24 -10.79 10.66 -13.47
N ASP A 25 -11.15 9.79 -14.40
CA ASP A 25 -12.43 9.09 -14.43
C ASP A 25 -12.35 7.75 -13.69
N SER A 26 -13.28 7.54 -12.76
CA SER A 26 -13.31 6.36 -11.89
C SER A 26 -13.58 5.03 -12.60
N ASN A 27 -14.06 5.07 -13.86
CA ASN A 27 -14.43 3.88 -14.62
C ASN A 27 -13.23 3.19 -15.30
N GLU A 28 -12.06 3.83 -15.32
CA GLU A 28 -10.84 3.33 -15.98
C GLU A 28 -9.71 3.03 -14.99
N VAL A 29 -10.00 2.99 -13.69
CA VAL A 29 -8.97 2.80 -12.64
C VAL A 29 -8.51 1.34 -12.62
N ASP A 30 -7.27 1.10 -12.98
CA ASP A 30 -6.61 -0.21 -12.89
C ASP A 30 -5.85 -0.34 -11.53
N VAL A 31 -5.38 -1.54 -11.25
CA VAL A 31 -4.63 -1.89 -10.04
C VAL A 31 -3.39 -1.01 -9.84
N HIS A 32 -2.67 -0.69 -10.92
CA HIS A 32 -1.49 0.19 -10.82
C HIS A 32 -1.86 1.61 -10.39
N ASP A 33 -3.03 2.14 -10.81
CA ASP A 33 -3.51 3.46 -10.39
C ASP A 33 -3.82 3.49 -8.90
N LEU A 34 -4.41 2.41 -8.38
CA LEU A 34 -4.67 2.27 -6.94
C LEU A 34 -3.38 2.28 -6.13
N VAL A 35 -2.33 1.62 -6.62
CA VAL A 35 -1.01 1.62 -5.97
C VAL A 35 -0.42 3.03 -5.96
N ILE A 36 -0.45 3.73 -7.08
CA ILE A 36 0.07 5.10 -7.19
C ILE A 36 -0.70 6.03 -6.24
N LYS A 37 -2.03 5.95 -6.24
CA LYS A 37 -2.89 6.75 -5.34
C LYS A 37 -2.58 6.44 -3.88
N SER A 38 -2.46 5.17 -3.51
CA SER A 38 -2.18 4.74 -2.12
C SER A 38 -0.82 5.24 -1.65
N LEU A 39 0.22 5.08 -2.45
CA LEU A 39 1.56 5.57 -2.13
C LEU A 39 1.59 7.11 -2.04
N TYR A 40 0.84 7.79 -2.90
CA TYR A 40 0.75 9.23 -2.86
C TYR A 40 0.03 9.74 -1.60
N VAL A 41 -1.08 9.12 -1.20
CA VAL A 41 -1.78 9.45 0.06
C VAL A 41 -0.84 9.24 1.25
N ASP A 42 -0.14 8.10 1.31
CA ASP A 42 0.84 7.82 2.37
C ASP A 42 1.98 8.87 2.40
N LEU A 43 2.41 9.35 1.24
CA LEU A 43 3.40 10.43 1.14
C LEU A 43 2.86 11.75 1.73
N VAL A 44 1.61 12.11 1.39
CA VAL A 44 0.93 13.32 1.91
C VAL A 44 0.81 13.25 3.44
N ASP A 45 0.32 12.14 3.96
CA ASP A 45 0.15 11.93 5.40
C ASP A 45 1.47 12.09 6.16
N LYS A 46 2.58 11.59 5.60
CA LYS A 46 3.92 11.76 6.18
C LYS A 46 4.38 13.22 6.19
N VAL A 47 4.14 13.94 5.09
CA VAL A 47 4.46 15.39 5.01
C VAL A 47 3.66 16.18 6.04
N GLU A 48 2.36 15.92 6.14
CA GLU A 48 1.50 16.58 7.12
C GLU A 48 1.91 16.26 8.56
N THR A 49 2.23 15.00 8.85
CA THR A 49 2.73 14.57 10.14
C THR A 49 4.03 15.27 10.52
N ILE A 50 5.00 15.33 9.62
CA ILE A 50 6.27 16.03 9.85
C ILE A 50 6.01 17.51 10.14
N ASN A 51 5.17 18.15 9.33
CA ASN A 51 4.81 19.56 9.50
C ASN A 51 4.13 19.83 10.84
N TYR A 52 3.22 18.93 11.27
CA TYR A 52 2.55 19.02 12.55
C TYR A 52 3.55 18.88 13.71
N LEU A 53 4.37 17.84 13.71
CA LEU A 53 5.38 17.59 14.76
C LEU A 53 6.37 18.75 14.88
N TYR A 54 6.79 19.31 13.74
CA TYR A 54 7.66 20.48 13.73
C TYR A 54 7.00 21.71 14.39
N LYS A 55 5.70 21.95 14.10
CA LYS A 55 4.94 23.07 14.69
C LYS A 55 4.76 22.95 16.20
N VAL A 56 4.58 21.74 16.71
CA VAL A 56 4.39 21.50 18.15
C VAL A 56 5.71 21.28 18.90
N GLY A 57 6.86 21.37 18.23
CA GLY A 57 8.18 21.27 18.84
C GLY A 57 8.62 19.84 19.19
N VAL A 58 7.92 18.81 18.70
CA VAL A 58 8.27 17.39 18.92
C VAL A 58 9.17 16.93 17.78
N THR A 59 10.49 17.04 17.95
CA THR A 59 11.48 16.81 16.88
C THR A 59 12.11 15.42 16.89
N ASP A 60 12.08 14.71 18.01
CA ASP A 60 12.84 13.47 18.22
C ASP A 60 12.45 12.34 17.25
N ASN A 61 11.18 12.28 16.84
CA ASN A 61 10.67 11.24 15.95
C ASN A 61 10.59 11.65 14.47
N ILE A 62 10.89 12.90 14.14
CA ILE A 62 10.81 13.41 12.76
C ILE A 62 11.73 12.63 11.83
N GLY A 63 12.92 12.24 12.30
CA GLY A 63 13.89 11.50 11.50
C GLY A 63 13.36 10.15 10.99
N MET A 64 12.60 9.41 11.81
CA MET A 64 12.01 8.14 11.40
C MET A 64 10.91 8.34 10.35
N ILE A 65 10.05 9.34 10.55
CA ILE A 65 8.96 9.64 9.60
C ILE A 65 9.55 10.18 8.29
N PHE A 66 10.58 11.00 8.36
CA PHE A 66 11.28 11.51 7.18
C PHE A 66 11.95 10.39 6.38
N ARG A 67 12.58 9.42 7.05
CA ARG A 67 13.11 8.22 6.38
C ARG A 67 11.99 7.46 5.65
N SER A 68 10.87 7.22 6.32
CA SER A 68 9.72 6.56 5.72
C SER A 68 9.12 7.37 4.56
N PHE A 69 9.10 8.70 4.64
CA PHE A 69 8.74 9.58 3.54
C PHE A 69 9.65 9.36 2.33
N LEU A 70 10.98 9.34 2.53
CA LEU A 70 11.93 9.12 1.44
C LEU A 70 11.76 7.73 0.80
N GLU A 71 11.49 6.68 1.59
CA GLU A 71 11.23 5.34 1.08
C GLU A 71 10.00 5.33 0.17
N VAL A 72 8.88 5.93 0.60
CA VAL A 72 7.66 6.03 -0.22
C VAL A 72 7.89 6.86 -1.47
N TYR A 73 8.59 7.99 -1.35
CA TYR A 73 8.97 8.83 -2.49
C TYR A 73 9.80 8.06 -3.52
N MET A 74 10.79 7.29 -3.08
CA MET A 74 11.62 6.47 -3.98
C MET A 74 10.79 5.40 -4.72
N TYR A 75 9.87 4.71 -4.01
CA TYR A 75 8.97 3.75 -4.65
C TYR A 75 8.08 4.40 -5.69
N LEU A 76 7.47 5.53 -5.34
CA LEU A 76 6.58 6.25 -6.23
C LEU A 76 7.32 6.77 -7.47
N SER A 77 8.49 7.40 -7.28
CA SER A 77 9.35 7.86 -8.38
C SER A 77 9.79 6.71 -9.29
N PHE A 78 10.18 5.57 -8.71
CA PHE A 78 10.53 4.38 -9.47
C PHE A 78 9.38 3.86 -10.33
N ILE A 79 8.15 3.85 -9.80
CA ILE A 79 6.96 3.42 -10.55
C ILE A 79 6.68 4.39 -11.71
N LEU A 80 6.75 5.70 -11.45
CA LEU A 80 6.41 6.74 -12.42
C LEU A 80 7.46 6.95 -13.52
N GLU A 81 8.72 6.61 -13.28
CA GLU A 81 9.84 6.87 -14.22
C GLU A 81 9.63 6.21 -15.60
N LYS A 82 9.23 4.93 -15.63
CA LYS A 82 8.97 4.16 -16.86
C LYS A 82 8.20 2.88 -16.57
N ASN A 83 7.50 2.35 -17.58
CA ASN A 83 6.72 1.11 -17.47
C ASN A 83 5.76 1.14 -16.25
N THR A 84 5.12 2.28 -16.01
CA THR A 84 4.29 2.59 -14.84
C THR A 84 3.28 1.49 -14.55
N ILE A 85 2.58 0.99 -15.58
CA ILE A 85 1.59 -0.08 -15.45
C ILE A 85 2.23 -1.34 -14.86
N ASN A 86 3.32 -1.82 -15.45
CA ASN A 86 3.95 -3.06 -15.03
C ASN A 86 4.60 -2.93 -13.66
N ARG A 87 5.24 -1.80 -13.37
CA ARG A 87 5.86 -1.54 -12.06
C ARG A 87 4.82 -1.38 -10.97
N GLY A 88 3.71 -0.67 -11.24
CA GLY A 88 2.60 -0.54 -10.31
C GLY A 88 1.94 -1.89 -10.00
N ARG A 89 1.66 -2.70 -11.02
CA ARG A 89 1.15 -4.06 -10.85
C ARG A 89 2.12 -4.95 -10.06
N ALA A 90 3.41 -4.92 -10.38
CA ALA A 90 4.42 -5.69 -9.65
C ALA A 90 4.49 -5.28 -8.17
N CYS A 91 4.39 -3.99 -7.86
CA CYS A 91 4.33 -3.49 -6.49
C CYS A 91 3.09 -4.02 -5.74
N PHE A 92 1.92 -4.02 -6.39
CA PHE A 92 0.69 -4.56 -5.81
C PHE A 92 0.82 -6.05 -5.48
N TYR A 93 1.27 -6.87 -6.44
CA TYR A 93 1.42 -8.31 -6.23
C TYR A 93 2.49 -8.63 -5.17
N TRP A 94 3.56 -7.85 -5.10
CA TRP A 94 4.55 -7.99 -4.05
C TRP A 94 3.95 -7.71 -2.65
N GLN A 95 3.17 -6.65 -2.50
CA GLN A 95 2.49 -6.35 -1.24
C GLN A 95 1.53 -7.48 -0.83
N LYS A 96 0.76 -8.02 -1.78
CA LYS A 96 -0.13 -9.17 -1.55
C LYS A 96 0.66 -10.41 -1.13
N TYR A 97 1.76 -10.71 -1.81
CA TYR A 97 2.64 -11.82 -1.45
C TYR A 97 3.19 -11.70 -0.03
N VAL A 98 3.67 -10.52 0.35
CA VAL A 98 4.17 -10.26 1.71
C VAL A 98 3.07 -10.41 2.75
N ALA A 99 1.86 -9.91 2.46
CA ALA A 99 0.70 -10.05 3.35
C ALA A 99 0.34 -11.53 3.57
N VAL A 100 0.24 -12.32 2.50
CA VAL A 100 -0.03 -13.77 2.58
C VAL A 100 1.07 -14.50 3.34
N LYS A 101 2.34 -14.18 3.08
CA LYS A 101 3.49 -14.77 3.80
C LYS A 101 3.43 -14.48 5.31
N ASN A 102 3.06 -13.27 5.69
CA ASN A 102 2.92 -12.88 7.09
C ASN A 102 1.72 -13.57 7.75
N LEU A 103 0.57 -13.65 7.05
CA LEU A 103 -0.59 -14.41 7.50
C LEU A 103 -0.23 -15.87 7.74
N ARG A 104 0.48 -16.52 6.81
CA ARG A 104 0.92 -17.91 6.98
C ARG A 104 1.75 -18.10 8.26
N LYS A 105 2.72 -17.23 8.50
CA LYS A 105 3.51 -17.26 9.73
C LYS A 105 2.64 -17.12 10.98
N THR A 106 1.67 -16.20 10.95
CA THR A 106 0.72 -16.03 12.06
C THR A 106 -0.12 -17.27 12.27
N PHE A 107 -0.62 -17.88 11.18
CA PHE A 107 -1.41 -19.14 11.25
C PHE A 107 -0.62 -20.31 11.82
N GLU A 108 0.69 -20.39 11.57
CA GLU A 108 1.54 -21.47 12.13
C GLU A 108 1.56 -21.47 13.67
N HIS A 109 1.41 -20.30 14.29
CA HIS A 109 1.43 -20.09 15.73
C HIS A 109 0.06 -20.17 16.42
N LEU A 110 -1.04 -20.29 15.66
CA LEU A 110 -2.39 -20.40 16.21
C LEU A 110 -2.71 -21.84 16.62
N ASP A 111 -3.50 -21.98 17.69
CA ASP A 111 -4.08 -23.28 18.04
C ASP A 111 -5.21 -23.71 17.08
N ALA A 112 -5.65 -24.99 17.18
CA ALA A 112 -6.65 -25.55 16.27
C ALA A 112 -8.00 -24.78 16.32
N SER A 113 -8.40 -24.32 17.50
CA SER A 113 -9.66 -23.58 17.69
C SER A 113 -9.60 -22.21 17.07
N GLN A 114 -8.48 -21.50 17.23
CA GLN A 114 -8.23 -20.20 16.62
C GLN A 114 -8.17 -20.30 15.09
N LYS A 115 -7.53 -21.36 14.55
CA LYS A 115 -7.48 -21.61 13.10
C LYS A 115 -8.86 -21.79 12.50
N GLU A 116 -9.72 -22.57 13.17
CA GLU A 116 -11.10 -22.81 12.72
C GLU A 116 -11.94 -21.53 12.76
N LYS A 117 -11.82 -20.74 13.82
CA LYS A 117 -12.49 -19.45 13.93
C LYS A 117 -12.11 -18.50 12.78
N TYR A 118 -10.82 -18.34 12.49
CA TYR A 118 -10.34 -17.48 11.40
C TYR A 118 -10.79 -17.97 10.03
N LYS A 119 -10.80 -19.31 9.79
CA LYS A 119 -11.35 -19.87 8.54
C LYS A 119 -12.80 -19.48 8.33
N ASN A 120 -13.61 -19.59 9.38
CA ASN A 120 -15.03 -19.27 9.32
C ASN A 120 -15.25 -17.75 9.08
N GLU A 121 -14.49 -16.87 9.76
CA GLU A 121 -14.56 -15.43 9.54
C GLU A 121 -14.16 -15.02 8.11
N ILE A 122 -13.14 -15.65 7.55
CA ILE A 122 -12.71 -15.42 6.16
C ILE A 122 -13.79 -15.89 5.19
N ASN A 123 -14.35 -17.10 5.38
CA ASN A 123 -15.40 -17.63 4.54
C ASN A 123 -16.67 -16.78 4.59
N ASP A 124 -17.07 -16.32 5.76
CA ASP A 124 -18.21 -15.41 5.94
C ASP A 124 -17.98 -14.08 5.23
N THR A 125 -16.77 -13.55 5.31
CA THR A 125 -16.41 -12.30 4.64
C THR A 125 -16.42 -12.43 3.12
N LEU A 126 -15.91 -13.57 2.60
CA LEU A 126 -15.91 -13.86 1.16
C LEU A 126 -17.32 -14.10 0.63
N GLN A 127 -18.21 -14.73 1.41
CA GLN A 127 -19.61 -14.94 1.03
C GLN A 127 -20.43 -13.65 1.06
N LYS A 128 -20.19 -12.76 2.01
CA LYS A 128 -20.87 -11.45 2.12
C LYS A 128 -20.43 -10.48 1.01
N ASN A 129 -19.21 -10.59 0.54
CA ASN A 129 -18.67 -9.78 -0.56
C ASN A 129 -18.86 -10.47 -1.91
N ASN A 130 -20.10 -10.80 -2.27
CA ASN A 130 -20.47 -11.31 -3.61
C ASN A 130 -20.20 -10.30 -4.74
N ASN A 131 -19.11 -9.57 -4.67
CA ASN A 131 -18.67 -8.61 -5.65
C ASN A 131 -17.81 -9.33 -6.70
N PRO A 132 -18.26 -9.45 -7.98
CA PRO A 132 -17.53 -10.15 -9.03
C PRO A 132 -16.11 -9.61 -9.27
N SER A 133 -15.83 -8.36 -8.90
CA SER A 133 -14.49 -7.76 -8.97
C SER A 133 -13.45 -8.43 -8.08
N TYR A 134 -13.86 -9.20 -7.07
CA TYR A 134 -12.93 -9.96 -6.21
C TYR A 134 -12.66 -11.38 -6.73
N LYS A 135 -13.45 -11.88 -7.68
CA LYS A 135 -13.24 -13.22 -8.27
C LYS A 135 -12.03 -13.27 -9.21
N ASP A 136 -11.61 -12.15 -9.76
CA ASP A 136 -10.44 -12.05 -10.65
C ASP A 136 -9.10 -11.86 -9.90
N LEU A 137 -9.12 -11.79 -8.59
CA LEU A 137 -7.91 -11.78 -7.80
C LEU A 137 -7.50 -13.23 -7.54
N ASP A 138 -6.43 -13.70 -8.20
CA ASP A 138 -5.69 -14.96 -7.97
C ASP A 138 -5.34 -15.23 -6.49
N SER A 139 -5.65 -14.32 -5.60
CA SER A 139 -5.46 -14.46 -4.15
C SER A 139 -6.34 -15.54 -3.52
N TYR A 140 -7.49 -15.88 -4.13
CA TYR A 140 -8.35 -16.96 -3.64
C TYR A 140 -7.75 -18.33 -3.98
N ASP A 141 -7.25 -18.50 -5.21
CA ASP A 141 -6.57 -19.73 -5.63
C ASP A 141 -5.24 -19.90 -4.89
N LEU A 142 -4.52 -18.83 -4.61
CA LEU A 142 -3.31 -18.86 -3.77
C LEU A 142 -3.63 -19.31 -2.34
N TYR A 143 -4.74 -18.84 -1.77
CA TYR A 143 -5.19 -19.21 -0.43
C TYR A 143 -5.63 -20.69 -0.37
N ILE A 144 -6.35 -21.18 -1.38
CA ILE A 144 -6.80 -22.58 -1.46
C ILE A 144 -5.59 -23.51 -1.70
N ASN A 145 -4.66 -23.16 -2.56
CA ASN A 145 -3.45 -23.96 -2.81
C ASN A 145 -2.50 -24.03 -1.60
N LEU A 146 -2.50 -23.00 -0.74
CA LEU A 146 -1.74 -23.00 0.51
C LEU A 146 -2.36 -23.90 1.61
N ASN A 147 -3.67 -24.22 1.50
CA ASN A 147 -4.35 -25.09 2.46
C ASN A 147 -4.37 -26.58 2.04
N ASN A 148 -4.01 -26.87 0.77
CA ASN A 148 -4.00 -28.23 0.22
C ASN A 148 -2.57 -28.83 0.11
N SER A 149 -1.55 -28.11 0.54
CA SER A 149 -0.16 -28.53 0.67
C SER A 149 0.29 -28.63 2.13
#